data_d02cab3bc62f3cf868fea13c6f488df8
#
_entry.id   d02cab3bc62f3cf868fea13c6f488df8
#
_cell.length_a   1.000
_cell.length_b   1.000
_cell.length_c   1.000
_cell.angle_alpha   90.00
_cell.angle_beta   90.00
_cell.angle_gamma   90.00
#
_symmetry.space_group_name_H-M   'P 1'
#
loop_
_entity.id
_entity.type
_entity.pdbx_description
1 polymer ?
#
loop_
_entity_poly.entity_id
_entity_poly.type
_entity_poly.pdbx_seq_one_letter_code
_entity_poly.pdbx_strand_id
1 'polypeptide(L)'
;MKRMRLVTAAIGVASAVALVLAGCSSGDAGGGGKQTLQLWFWGAPPQQQQTMKQVLIDGFNKSQDKYTLQVTFNNAVDKNVQVALSANKGPDIVYGSGPAFSAAYATQGKLADMTPYAEKYGWEKRLLPAMYQSGTVDGKLYSLPNSIEDIGVFYNKKVLAKLGAQPPKTYAELVATMDKAAAAGMYPSVTGNQGWKPVNQNYISLFLTQVAGGKTVYNALQGTIPWTDPAIEKAVQASADFYKKGYLGGKDYATLNFDQSVQLLSQGKSPFMLGPSLIFQFASNYFNDKSGTTDDLGWLPFPSIAAGRPYPYPTLGTTASLSINAASKNKDGAAEVIDYMMTDSFTKEMNKSWPGYWAVPLKNFDLDAADYSGLSKPFVTAMKDTIATVNDGSYGFFAGTFFPPATATAFTDIDSVWLGKESAADFLKKVQTTFAAEKAKGLVPPLPQPAD
;
A
#
# COMPACT_ATOMS: atom_id res chain seq x y z
N MET A 1 -51.30 25.59 -47.16
CA MET A 1 -50.23 26.46 -46.66
C MET A 1 -50.69 27.13 -45.37
N LYS A 2 -50.48 26.50 -44.23
CA LYS A 2 -50.72 27.11 -42.91
C LYS A 2 -49.45 26.92 -42.06
N ARG A 3 -48.83 28.04 -41.72
CA ARG A 3 -47.70 28.10 -40.80
C ARG A 3 -48.16 27.85 -39.37
N MET A 4 -47.63 26.83 -38.72
CA MET A 4 -47.84 26.55 -37.33
C MET A 4 -46.61 27.03 -36.55
N ARG A 5 -46.83 28.02 -35.68
CA ARG A 5 -45.81 28.54 -34.77
C ARG A 5 -45.71 27.61 -33.55
N LEU A 6 -44.53 27.02 -33.33
CA LEU A 6 -44.26 26.35 -32.07
C LEU A 6 -43.86 27.40 -31.02
N VAL A 7 -44.60 27.42 -29.93
CA VAL A 7 -44.24 28.15 -28.70
C VAL A 7 -43.46 27.22 -27.82
N THR A 8 -42.20 27.55 -27.56
CA THR A 8 -41.33 26.82 -26.64
C THR A 8 -41.54 27.41 -25.24
N ALA A 9 -42.19 26.67 -24.36
CA ALA A 9 -42.25 27.00 -22.95
C ALA A 9 -41.01 26.44 -22.22
N ALA A 10 -40.16 27.32 -21.74
CA ALA A 10 -39.03 26.99 -20.88
C ALA A 10 -39.53 26.88 -19.43
N ILE A 11 -39.58 25.66 -18.89
CA ILE A 11 -39.84 25.44 -17.47
C ILE A 11 -38.48 25.41 -16.78
N GLY A 12 -38.15 26.50 -16.10
CA GLY A 12 -37.02 26.58 -15.19
C GLY A 12 -37.34 25.90 -13.87
N VAL A 13 -36.67 24.79 -13.60
CA VAL A 13 -36.69 24.17 -12.27
C VAL A 13 -35.55 24.79 -11.46
N ALA A 14 -35.88 25.76 -10.63
CA ALA A 14 -34.98 26.30 -9.62
C ALA A 14 -34.97 25.35 -8.42
N SER A 15 -33.96 24.51 -8.31
CA SER A 15 -33.71 23.71 -7.10
C SER A 15 -33.08 24.62 -6.04
N ALA A 16 -33.89 25.11 -5.12
CA ALA A 16 -33.47 25.80 -3.94
C ALA A 16 -32.80 24.80 -2.97
N VAL A 17 -31.48 24.80 -2.89
CA VAL A 17 -30.74 24.14 -1.81
C VAL A 17 -30.88 25.04 -0.58
N ALA A 18 -31.75 24.66 0.34
CA ALA A 18 -31.83 25.29 1.64
C ALA A 18 -30.60 24.93 2.49
N LEU A 19 -29.63 25.83 2.54
CA LEU A 19 -28.54 25.82 3.54
C LEU A 19 -29.19 26.14 4.89
N VAL A 20 -29.38 25.13 5.73
CA VAL A 20 -29.68 25.33 7.15
C VAL A 20 -28.41 25.81 7.83
N LEU A 21 -28.24 27.12 7.92
CA LEU A 21 -27.30 27.77 8.80
C LEU A 21 -27.86 27.67 10.23
N ALA A 22 -27.50 26.55 10.93
CA ALA A 22 -27.64 26.51 12.37
C ALA A 22 -26.52 27.39 12.96
N GLY A 23 -26.84 28.62 13.27
CA GLY A 23 -26.01 29.50 14.06
C GLY A 23 -25.82 28.93 15.45
N CYS A 24 -24.62 28.43 15.74
CA CYS A 24 -24.22 28.17 17.12
C CYS A 24 -23.80 29.50 17.75
N SER A 25 -24.65 30.03 18.60
CA SER A 25 -24.28 31.06 19.58
C SER A 25 -23.24 30.46 20.50
N SER A 26 -22.13 31.19 20.67
CA SER A 26 -21.15 30.96 21.74
C SER A 26 -21.82 31.17 23.11
N GLY A 27 -22.19 30.05 23.71
CA GLY A 27 -22.58 29.96 25.10
C GLY A 27 -21.62 28.98 25.77
N ASP A 28 -20.76 29.54 26.58
CA ASP A 28 -19.93 28.79 27.54
C ASP A 28 -20.91 28.17 28.56
N ALA A 29 -21.18 26.87 28.40
CA ALA A 29 -21.92 26.08 29.39
C ALA A 29 -21.22 24.73 29.50
N GLY A 30 -20.55 24.50 30.62
CA GLY A 30 -19.97 23.23 31.01
C GLY A 30 -20.99 22.09 30.94
N GLY A 31 -20.95 21.34 29.85
CA GLY A 31 -21.64 20.10 29.66
C GLY A 31 -20.66 19.11 29.00
N GLY A 32 -20.21 18.11 29.76
CA GLY A 32 -19.18 17.15 29.44
C GLY A 32 -19.51 16.20 28.27
N GLY A 33 -19.76 16.73 27.07
CA GLY A 33 -19.88 15.93 25.86
C GLY A 33 -18.50 15.61 25.27
N LYS A 34 -18.29 14.37 24.80
CA LYS A 34 -17.08 13.96 24.09
C LYS A 34 -16.87 14.82 22.83
N GLN A 35 -15.63 15.23 22.58
CA GLN A 35 -15.27 15.96 21.35
C GLN A 35 -15.25 15.00 20.17
N THR A 36 -15.81 15.40 19.02
CA THR A 36 -15.83 14.58 17.82
C THR A 36 -14.54 14.73 17.03
N LEU A 37 -13.94 13.59 16.69
CA LEU A 37 -12.77 13.45 15.81
C LEU A 37 -13.21 12.88 14.46
N GLN A 38 -12.71 13.43 13.37
CA GLN A 38 -13.02 13.01 12.00
C GLN A 38 -11.81 12.34 11.37
N LEU A 39 -12.00 11.14 10.83
CA LEU A 39 -11.09 10.46 9.90
C LEU A 39 -11.81 10.26 8.57
N TRP A 40 -11.23 10.70 7.47
CA TRP A 40 -11.68 10.33 6.14
C TRP A 40 -10.86 9.15 5.64
N PHE A 41 -11.55 8.12 5.15
CA PHE A 41 -10.96 6.87 4.75
C PHE A 41 -11.45 6.46 3.37
N TRP A 42 -10.72 5.61 2.66
CA TRP A 42 -11.16 5.14 1.34
C TRP A 42 -12.46 4.32 1.43
N GLY A 43 -13.16 4.18 0.29
CA GLY A 43 -14.45 3.48 0.20
C GLY A 43 -14.28 1.97 0.27
N ALA A 44 -13.88 1.48 1.43
CA ALA A 44 -13.68 0.05 1.68
C ALA A 44 -14.98 -0.75 1.48
N PRO A 45 -14.91 -2.04 1.09
CA PRO A 45 -16.08 -2.92 1.03
C PRO A 45 -16.84 -3.01 2.36
N PRO A 46 -18.13 -3.32 2.36
CA PRO A 46 -18.98 -3.32 3.55
C PRO A 46 -18.43 -4.15 4.73
N GLN A 47 -17.88 -5.33 4.45
CA GLN A 47 -17.27 -6.18 5.49
C GLN A 47 -16.09 -5.49 6.18
N GLN A 48 -15.25 -4.82 5.41
CA GLN A 48 -14.09 -4.09 5.91
C GLN A 48 -14.51 -2.82 6.67
N GLN A 49 -15.58 -2.13 6.21
CA GLN A 49 -16.18 -1.03 6.99
C GLN A 49 -16.71 -1.52 8.34
N GLN A 50 -17.32 -2.72 8.38
CA GLN A 50 -17.79 -3.32 9.62
C GLN A 50 -16.63 -3.65 10.57
N THR A 51 -15.52 -4.18 10.06
CA THR A 51 -14.29 -4.40 10.85
C THR A 51 -13.75 -3.08 11.40
N MET A 52 -13.64 -2.03 10.57
CA MET A 52 -13.25 -0.69 11.03
C MET A 52 -14.15 -0.19 12.15
N LYS A 53 -15.47 -0.37 11.99
CA LYS A 53 -16.43 0.03 13.00
C LYS A 53 -16.16 -0.67 14.33
N GLN A 54 -16.02 -1.98 14.32
CA GLN A 54 -15.89 -2.79 15.56
C GLN A 54 -14.53 -2.56 16.23
N VAL A 55 -13.44 -2.62 15.46
CA VAL A 55 -12.08 -2.64 16.02
C VAL A 55 -11.53 -1.24 16.24
N LEU A 56 -11.69 -0.31 15.27
CA LEU A 56 -11.18 1.04 15.40
C LEU A 56 -12.18 1.96 16.10
N ILE A 57 -13.38 2.14 15.53
CA ILE A 57 -14.31 3.18 16.00
C ILE A 57 -14.84 2.83 17.38
N ASP A 58 -15.50 1.67 17.52
CA ASP A 58 -16.09 1.25 18.78
C ASP A 58 -15.01 0.96 19.82
N GLY A 59 -13.88 0.36 19.41
CA GLY A 59 -12.74 0.08 20.28
C GLY A 59 -12.15 1.35 20.88
N PHE A 60 -11.80 2.33 20.04
CA PHE A 60 -11.30 3.62 20.51
C PHE A 60 -12.33 4.36 21.37
N ASN A 61 -13.57 4.45 20.93
CA ASN A 61 -14.62 5.18 21.63
C ASN A 61 -14.94 4.60 23.04
N LYS A 62 -14.68 3.29 23.24
CA LYS A 62 -14.81 2.62 24.54
C LYS A 62 -13.57 2.75 25.42
N SER A 63 -12.40 2.98 24.85
CA SER A 63 -11.12 3.00 25.58
C SER A 63 -10.90 4.30 26.37
N GLN A 64 -11.67 5.34 26.10
CA GLN A 64 -11.53 6.66 26.72
C GLN A 64 -12.87 7.44 26.71
N ASP A 65 -12.95 8.55 27.49
CA ASP A 65 -14.18 9.33 27.70
C ASP A 65 -14.15 10.76 27.11
N LYS A 66 -13.04 11.18 26.48
CA LYS A 66 -12.84 12.54 25.99
C LYS A 66 -13.32 12.75 24.56
N TYR A 67 -13.21 11.71 23.71
CA TYR A 67 -13.40 11.83 22.27
C TYR A 67 -14.38 10.81 21.73
N THR A 68 -15.00 11.16 20.59
CA THR A 68 -15.79 10.22 19.77
C THR A 68 -15.22 10.23 18.37
N LEU A 69 -14.60 9.12 17.93
CA LEU A 69 -14.11 8.97 16.57
C LEU A 69 -15.26 8.66 15.61
N GLN A 70 -15.30 9.39 14.52
CA GLN A 70 -16.18 9.15 13.36
C GLN A 70 -15.32 8.95 12.11
N VAL A 71 -15.67 7.96 11.29
CA VAL A 71 -14.98 7.67 10.03
C VAL A 71 -15.94 7.86 8.86
N THR A 72 -15.52 8.66 7.89
CA THR A 72 -16.26 8.86 6.63
C THR A 72 -15.57 8.08 5.53
N PHE A 73 -16.26 7.11 4.94
CA PHE A 73 -15.76 6.32 3.82
C PHE A 73 -16.04 7.01 2.48
N ASN A 74 -15.01 7.15 1.65
CA ASN A 74 -15.08 7.94 0.42
C ASN A 74 -14.21 7.35 -0.70
N ASN A 75 -14.81 7.02 -1.84
CA ASN A 75 -14.10 6.46 -2.99
C ASN A 75 -13.08 7.41 -3.63
N ALA A 76 -13.20 8.72 -3.39
CA ALA A 76 -12.29 9.75 -3.89
C ALA A 76 -11.53 10.44 -2.75
N VAL A 77 -11.14 9.70 -1.71
CA VAL A 77 -10.56 10.24 -0.47
C VAL A 77 -9.37 11.15 -0.74
N ASP A 78 -8.40 10.73 -1.55
CA ASP A 78 -7.18 11.50 -1.84
C ASP A 78 -7.51 12.87 -2.46
N LYS A 79 -8.42 12.90 -3.45
CA LYS A 79 -8.87 14.14 -4.08
C LYS A 79 -9.60 15.05 -3.08
N ASN A 80 -10.47 14.49 -2.26
CA ASN A 80 -11.25 15.27 -1.31
C ASN A 80 -10.38 15.80 -0.18
N VAL A 81 -9.43 15.02 0.31
CA VAL A 81 -8.41 15.45 1.27
C VAL A 81 -7.57 16.57 0.68
N GLN A 82 -7.10 16.44 -0.56
CA GLN A 82 -6.35 17.49 -1.26
C GLN A 82 -7.09 18.81 -1.30
N VAL A 83 -8.36 18.79 -1.72
CA VAL A 83 -9.20 20.01 -1.78
C VAL A 83 -9.40 20.61 -0.39
N ALA A 84 -9.68 19.79 0.61
CA ALA A 84 -9.93 20.23 1.97
C ALA A 84 -8.69 20.85 2.63
N LEU A 85 -7.52 20.18 2.52
CA LEU A 85 -6.25 20.70 3.06
C LEU A 85 -5.85 22.01 2.38
N SER A 86 -6.04 22.13 1.06
CA SER A 86 -5.79 23.39 0.34
C SER A 86 -6.61 24.55 0.89
N ALA A 87 -7.85 24.28 1.33
CA ALA A 87 -8.75 25.26 1.95
C ALA A 87 -8.54 25.44 3.48
N ASN A 88 -7.51 24.85 4.09
CA ASN A 88 -7.29 24.76 5.54
C ASN A 88 -8.51 24.19 6.29
N LYS A 89 -9.12 23.16 5.72
CA LYS A 89 -10.28 22.43 6.25
C LYS A 89 -9.98 20.93 6.19
N GLY A 90 -10.97 20.10 6.51
CA GLY A 90 -10.91 18.65 6.35
C GLY A 90 -10.96 17.89 7.67
N PRO A 91 -10.67 16.59 7.66
CA PRO A 91 -10.69 15.76 8.84
C PRO A 91 -9.57 16.10 9.82
N ASP A 92 -9.72 15.69 11.08
CA ASP A 92 -8.65 15.83 12.09
C ASP A 92 -7.48 14.89 11.78
N ILE A 93 -7.82 13.66 11.36
CA ILE A 93 -6.85 12.63 10.93
C ILE A 93 -6.91 12.51 9.42
N VAL A 94 -5.78 12.78 8.78
CA VAL A 94 -5.60 12.75 7.33
C VAL A 94 -5.09 11.37 6.92
N TYR A 95 -5.89 10.66 6.14
CA TYR A 95 -5.47 9.49 5.41
C TYR A 95 -4.82 9.93 4.09
N GLY A 96 -3.68 9.35 3.75
CA GLY A 96 -2.95 9.63 2.51
C GLY A 96 -2.30 8.40 1.91
N SER A 97 -1.93 8.48 0.65
CA SER A 97 -1.34 7.37 -0.12
C SER A 97 0.16 7.13 0.15
N GLY A 98 0.62 7.44 1.35
CA GLY A 98 1.99 7.14 1.78
C GLY A 98 2.92 8.35 1.90
N PRO A 99 4.24 8.12 2.08
CA PRO A 99 5.23 9.17 2.40
C PRO A 99 5.31 10.30 1.38
N ALA A 100 5.24 9.99 0.09
CA ALA A 100 5.30 11.00 -0.97
C ALA A 100 4.11 11.98 -0.90
N PHE A 101 2.90 11.47 -0.60
CA PHE A 101 1.72 12.29 -0.36
C PHE A 101 1.93 13.19 0.86
N SER A 102 2.31 12.61 2.00
CA SER A 102 2.45 13.35 3.26
C SER A 102 3.53 14.41 3.20
N ALA A 103 4.69 14.12 2.59
CA ALA A 103 5.78 15.07 2.46
C ALA A 103 5.37 16.34 1.67
N ALA A 104 4.59 16.16 0.59
CA ALA A 104 4.11 17.29 -0.21
C ALA A 104 3.22 18.26 0.58
N TYR A 105 2.43 17.76 1.55
CA TYR A 105 1.59 18.61 2.41
C TYR A 105 2.32 19.11 3.65
N ALA A 106 3.29 18.37 4.17
CA ALA A 106 4.14 18.81 5.28
C ALA A 106 4.92 20.06 4.91
N THR A 107 5.56 20.08 3.73
CA THR A 107 6.32 21.24 3.23
C THR A 107 5.45 22.49 2.99
N GLN A 108 4.14 22.32 2.77
CA GLN A 108 3.16 23.39 2.63
C GLN A 108 2.53 23.84 3.96
N GLY A 109 2.95 23.25 5.09
CA GLY A 109 2.38 23.56 6.42
C GLY A 109 0.92 23.10 6.59
N LYS A 110 0.46 22.10 5.81
CA LYS A 110 -0.91 21.57 5.88
C LYS A 110 -1.05 20.41 6.86
N LEU A 111 0.05 19.82 7.28
CA LEU A 111 0.09 18.79 8.31
C LEU A 111 0.72 19.33 9.59
N ALA A 112 0.27 18.86 10.72
CA ALA A 112 0.83 19.21 12.02
C ALA A 112 2.15 18.46 12.25
N ASP A 113 3.09 19.12 12.92
CA ASP A 113 4.27 18.46 13.48
C ASP A 113 3.82 17.48 14.57
N MET A 114 4.05 16.19 14.32
CA MET A 114 3.69 15.09 15.22
C MET A 114 4.84 14.70 16.16
N THR A 115 6.01 15.33 16.07
CA THR A 115 7.19 15.01 16.90
C THR A 115 6.89 15.04 18.41
N PRO A 116 6.17 16.06 18.94
CA PRO A 116 5.82 16.07 20.38
C PRO A 116 4.95 14.88 20.79
N TYR A 117 4.08 14.40 19.89
CA TYR A 117 3.26 13.23 20.15
C TYR A 117 4.10 11.93 20.06
N ALA A 118 5.03 11.86 19.10
CA ALA A 118 5.97 10.74 19.01
C ALA A 118 6.82 10.59 20.27
N GLU A 119 7.28 11.68 20.85
CA GLU A 119 7.97 11.71 22.16
C GLU A 119 7.05 11.25 23.29
N LYS A 120 5.84 11.83 23.38
CA LYS A 120 4.86 11.52 24.42
C LYS A 120 4.47 10.04 24.45
N TYR A 121 4.22 9.45 23.29
CA TYR A 121 3.75 8.06 23.17
C TYR A 121 4.87 7.06 22.87
N GLY A 122 6.11 7.51 22.68
CA GLY A 122 7.27 6.66 22.40
C GLY A 122 7.22 5.98 21.03
N TRP A 123 6.63 6.61 20.02
CA TRP A 123 6.41 6.00 18.68
C TRP A 123 7.71 5.59 18.00
N GLU A 124 8.77 6.40 18.08
CA GLU A 124 10.07 6.10 17.49
C GLU A 124 10.68 4.80 18.05
N LYS A 125 10.45 4.52 19.33
CA LYS A 125 10.93 3.29 19.98
C LYS A 125 10.11 2.06 19.60
N ARG A 126 8.84 2.25 19.27
CA ARG A 126 7.88 1.18 18.96
C ARG A 126 7.86 0.79 17.48
N LEU A 127 8.04 1.76 16.58
CA LEU A 127 7.96 1.57 15.14
C LEU A 127 9.31 1.16 14.53
N LEU A 128 9.26 0.43 13.42
CA LEU A 128 10.43 0.15 12.58
C LEU A 128 11.10 1.47 12.17
N PRO A 129 12.42 1.60 12.33
CA PRO A 129 13.13 2.84 11.99
C PRO A 129 12.88 3.31 10.57
N ALA A 130 12.91 2.40 9.60
CA ALA A 130 12.65 2.69 8.20
C ALA A 130 11.26 3.33 7.99
N MET A 131 10.25 2.84 8.68
CA MET A 131 8.88 3.30 8.55
C MET A 131 8.65 4.63 9.29
N TYR A 132 9.27 4.83 10.44
CA TYR A 132 9.26 6.11 11.15
C TYR A 132 9.95 7.22 10.33
N GLN A 133 11.15 6.93 9.78
CA GLN A 133 11.90 7.85 8.95
C GLN A 133 11.14 8.27 7.68
N SER A 134 10.36 7.37 7.10
CA SER A 134 9.58 7.67 5.89
C SER A 134 8.52 8.77 6.08
N GLY A 135 8.12 9.05 7.31
CA GLY A 135 7.19 10.13 7.65
C GLY A 135 7.85 11.41 8.16
N THR A 136 9.19 11.46 8.20
CA THR A 136 9.97 12.55 8.79
C THR A 136 10.49 13.48 7.70
N VAL A 137 10.09 14.76 7.74
CA VAL A 137 10.53 15.83 6.82
C VAL A 137 11.28 16.86 7.63
N ASP A 138 12.50 17.22 7.23
CA ASP A 138 13.35 18.22 7.90
C ASP A 138 13.47 17.99 9.43
N GLY A 139 13.63 16.73 9.81
CA GLY A 139 13.80 16.30 11.21
C GLY A 139 12.53 16.28 12.05
N LYS A 140 11.35 16.54 11.45
CA LYS A 140 10.04 16.53 12.12
C LYS A 140 9.14 15.44 11.56
N LEU A 141 8.40 14.79 12.43
CA LEU A 141 7.44 13.76 12.05
C LEU A 141 6.11 14.41 11.58
N TYR A 142 5.65 14.05 10.40
CA TYR A 142 4.38 14.52 9.83
C TYR A 142 3.40 13.42 9.47
N SER A 143 3.87 12.17 9.35
CA SER A 143 3.01 11.04 9.06
C SER A 143 3.58 9.74 9.60
N LEU A 144 2.69 8.77 9.79
CA LEU A 144 3.08 7.39 10.12
C LEU A 144 2.39 6.43 9.14
N PRO A 145 3.12 5.45 8.60
CA PRO A 145 2.49 4.41 7.77
C PRO A 145 1.55 3.56 8.62
N ASN A 146 0.40 3.19 8.02
CA ASN A 146 -0.57 2.32 8.68
C ASN A 146 -0.19 0.83 8.60
N SER A 147 0.71 0.48 7.69
CA SER A 147 1.10 -0.91 7.44
C SER A 147 2.52 -1.00 6.90
N ILE A 148 3.09 -2.19 7.03
CA ILE A 148 4.23 -2.64 6.25
C ILE A 148 3.73 -3.58 5.14
N GLU A 149 4.24 -3.41 3.94
CA GLU A 149 4.00 -4.28 2.80
C GLU A 149 5.28 -4.87 2.26
N ASP A 150 5.17 -6.08 1.72
CA ASP A 150 6.19 -6.72 0.91
C ASP A 150 5.57 -7.31 -0.36
N ILE A 151 6.33 -7.39 -1.44
CA ILE A 151 5.92 -7.99 -2.69
C ILE A 151 6.51 -9.39 -2.76
N GLY A 152 5.64 -10.38 -2.64
CA GLY A 152 6.04 -11.78 -2.56
C GLY A 152 5.23 -12.70 -3.47
N VAL A 153 5.19 -13.96 -3.10
CA VAL A 153 4.59 -15.05 -3.87
C VAL A 153 3.47 -15.70 -3.07
N PHE A 154 2.24 -15.48 -3.50
CA PHE A 154 1.11 -16.29 -3.07
C PHE A 154 1.16 -17.63 -3.81
N TYR A 155 0.85 -18.73 -3.13
CA TYR A 155 0.84 -20.05 -3.75
C TYR A 155 -0.35 -20.89 -3.31
N ASN A 156 -0.83 -21.73 -4.23
CA ASN A 156 -1.86 -22.71 -3.96
C ASN A 156 -1.20 -24.05 -3.59
N LYS A 157 -1.35 -24.46 -2.33
CA LYS A 157 -0.74 -25.68 -1.78
C LYS A 157 -1.16 -26.96 -2.52
N LYS A 158 -2.46 -27.06 -2.91
CA LYS A 158 -2.97 -28.22 -3.65
C LYS A 158 -2.36 -28.30 -5.05
N VAL A 159 -2.16 -27.16 -5.71
CA VAL A 159 -1.53 -27.12 -7.04
C VAL A 159 -0.06 -27.49 -6.95
N LEU A 160 0.67 -26.98 -5.95
CA LEU A 160 2.06 -27.39 -5.73
C LEU A 160 2.17 -28.91 -5.53
N ALA A 161 1.31 -29.49 -4.67
CA ALA A 161 1.29 -30.93 -4.45
C ALA A 161 1.00 -31.72 -5.75
N LYS A 162 0.04 -31.25 -6.57
CA LYS A 162 -0.29 -31.84 -7.88
C LYS A 162 0.89 -31.81 -8.86
N LEU A 163 1.72 -30.76 -8.81
CA LEU A 163 2.92 -30.59 -9.63
C LEU A 163 4.16 -31.34 -9.06
N GLY A 164 4.01 -32.02 -7.91
CA GLY A 164 5.15 -32.62 -7.20
C GLY A 164 6.16 -31.57 -6.76
N ALA A 165 5.70 -30.40 -6.36
CA ALA A 165 6.52 -29.27 -5.92
C ALA A 165 6.23 -28.92 -4.45
N GLN A 166 7.19 -28.26 -3.82
CA GLN A 166 7.06 -27.64 -2.51
C GLN A 166 7.08 -26.11 -2.64
N PRO A 167 6.67 -25.35 -1.61
CA PRO A 167 6.89 -23.90 -1.60
C PRO A 167 8.36 -23.59 -1.88
N PRO A 168 8.67 -22.77 -2.91
CA PRO A 168 10.04 -22.55 -3.36
C PRO A 168 10.84 -21.77 -2.33
N LYS A 169 12.05 -22.22 -2.03
CA LYS A 169 13.01 -21.54 -1.15
C LYS A 169 14.04 -20.74 -1.92
N THR A 170 14.19 -21.02 -3.21
CA THR A 170 15.15 -20.36 -4.10
C THR A 170 14.46 -19.89 -5.38
N TYR A 171 15.06 -18.90 -6.04
CA TYR A 171 14.57 -18.43 -7.34
C TYR A 171 14.58 -19.54 -8.40
N ALA A 172 15.57 -20.42 -8.37
CA ALA A 172 15.64 -21.57 -9.27
C ALA A 172 14.46 -22.55 -9.08
N GLU A 173 14.07 -22.83 -7.83
CA GLU A 173 12.90 -23.67 -7.52
C GLU A 173 11.59 -23.00 -7.94
N LEU A 174 11.47 -21.67 -7.76
CA LEU A 174 10.32 -20.89 -8.22
C LEU A 174 10.15 -21.03 -9.74
N VAL A 175 11.23 -20.75 -10.49
CA VAL A 175 11.24 -20.83 -11.95
C VAL A 175 10.96 -22.27 -12.43
N ALA A 176 11.61 -23.27 -11.83
CA ALA A 176 11.37 -24.67 -12.20
C ALA A 176 9.91 -25.10 -11.99
N THR A 177 9.25 -24.58 -10.95
CA THR A 177 7.83 -24.85 -10.70
C THR A 177 6.94 -24.10 -11.69
N MET A 178 7.29 -22.88 -12.07
CA MET A 178 6.62 -22.13 -13.14
C MET A 178 6.70 -22.86 -14.49
N ASP A 179 7.88 -23.40 -14.83
CA ASP A 179 8.08 -24.19 -16.05
C ASP A 179 7.25 -25.49 -16.05
N LYS A 180 7.17 -26.19 -14.91
CA LYS A 180 6.28 -27.36 -14.75
C LYS A 180 4.82 -26.98 -14.94
N ALA A 181 4.38 -25.85 -14.42
CA ALA A 181 3.02 -25.37 -14.59
C ALA A 181 2.73 -25.06 -16.07
N ALA A 182 3.63 -24.37 -16.77
CA ALA A 182 3.52 -24.08 -18.20
C ALA A 182 3.42 -25.38 -19.02
N ALA A 183 4.28 -26.38 -18.75
CA ALA A 183 4.26 -27.69 -19.41
C ALA A 183 2.95 -28.46 -19.15
N ALA A 184 2.29 -28.22 -18.02
CA ALA A 184 0.98 -28.78 -17.67
C ALA A 184 -0.22 -27.97 -18.24
N GLY A 185 0.03 -26.95 -19.06
CA GLY A 185 -1.01 -26.09 -19.64
C GLY A 185 -1.66 -25.12 -18.65
N MET A 186 -0.99 -24.86 -17.52
CA MET A 186 -1.43 -23.91 -16.50
C MET A 186 -0.71 -22.57 -16.68
N TYR A 187 -1.23 -21.52 -16.03
CA TYR A 187 -0.44 -20.29 -15.87
C TYR A 187 0.78 -20.56 -14.99
N PRO A 188 1.99 -20.14 -15.38
CA PRO A 188 3.17 -20.18 -14.51
C PRO A 188 2.97 -19.39 -13.22
N SER A 189 2.45 -18.17 -13.35
CA SER A 189 1.81 -17.39 -12.29
C SER A 189 0.65 -16.60 -12.87
N VAL A 190 -0.30 -16.21 -12.03
CA VAL A 190 -1.41 -15.34 -12.41
C VAL A 190 -1.20 -13.94 -11.84
N THR A 191 -1.32 -12.95 -12.70
CA THR A 191 -1.34 -11.54 -12.36
C THR A 191 -1.71 -10.73 -13.59
N GLY A 192 -2.07 -9.45 -13.44
CA GLY A 192 -2.39 -8.60 -14.58
C GLY A 192 -2.60 -7.14 -14.18
N ASN A 193 -2.67 -6.26 -15.19
CA ASN A 193 -2.79 -4.83 -15.00
C ASN A 193 -4.09 -4.21 -15.51
N GLN A 194 -5.08 -5.03 -15.86
CA GLN A 194 -6.36 -4.53 -16.31
C GLN A 194 -7.05 -3.68 -15.23
N GLY A 195 -7.48 -2.49 -15.62
CA GLY A 195 -8.21 -1.56 -14.75
C GLY A 195 -7.34 -0.79 -13.75
N TRP A 196 -6.10 -1.24 -13.52
CA TRP A 196 -5.17 -0.53 -12.62
C TRP A 196 -3.70 -0.73 -13.05
N LYS A 197 -3.27 0.07 -14.02
CA LYS A 197 -1.90 0.01 -14.56
C LYS A 197 -0.78 0.20 -13.53
N PRO A 198 -0.95 0.95 -12.40
CA PRO A 198 0.08 1.05 -11.37
C PRO A 198 0.54 -0.28 -10.76
N VAL A 199 -0.16 -1.39 -10.96
CA VAL A 199 0.33 -2.73 -10.59
C VAL A 199 1.70 -3.05 -11.20
N ASN A 200 2.04 -2.47 -12.35
CA ASN A 200 3.34 -2.61 -12.97
C ASN A 200 4.49 -2.17 -12.04
N GLN A 201 4.24 -1.19 -11.16
CA GLN A 201 5.20 -0.73 -10.16
C GLN A 201 5.58 -1.85 -9.18
N ASN A 202 4.66 -2.76 -8.83
CA ASN A 202 4.95 -3.87 -7.94
C ASN A 202 6.07 -4.74 -8.51
N TYR A 203 5.93 -5.13 -9.78
CA TYR A 203 6.85 -6.08 -10.39
C TYR A 203 8.20 -5.45 -10.73
N ILE A 204 8.20 -4.22 -11.26
CA ILE A 204 9.49 -3.56 -11.52
C ILE A 204 10.23 -3.26 -10.20
N SER A 205 9.54 -2.86 -9.14
CA SER A 205 10.14 -2.64 -7.81
C SER A 205 10.74 -3.92 -7.23
N LEU A 206 10.05 -5.05 -7.43
CA LEU A 206 10.56 -6.36 -7.07
C LEU A 206 11.91 -6.63 -7.75
N PHE A 207 12.02 -6.43 -9.06
CA PHE A 207 13.27 -6.66 -9.79
C PHE A 207 14.34 -5.63 -9.43
N LEU A 208 13.99 -4.36 -9.23
CA LEU A 208 14.91 -3.34 -8.72
C LEU A 208 15.49 -3.77 -7.35
N THR A 209 14.64 -4.25 -6.45
CA THR A 209 15.06 -4.78 -5.15
C THR A 209 15.96 -5.99 -5.30
N GLN A 210 15.51 -7.02 -6.01
CA GLN A 210 16.18 -8.33 -6.04
C GLN A 210 17.44 -8.35 -6.90
N VAL A 211 17.54 -7.52 -7.94
CA VAL A 211 18.66 -7.50 -8.90
C VAL A 211 19.60 -6.32 -8.63
N ALA A 212 19.09 -5.08 -8.61
CA ALA A 212 19.91 -3.89 -8.38
C ALA A 212 20.29 -3.73 -6.90
N GLY A 213 19.34 -3.99 -5.99
CA GLY A 213 19.51 -3.88 -4.54
C GLY A 213 19.02 -2.57 -3.96
N GLY A 214 18.65 -2.62 -2.67
CA GLY A 214 18.09 -1.49 -1.95
C GLY A 214 19.01 -0.28 -1.96
N LYS A 215 20.27 -0.46 -1.67
CA LYS A 215 21.27 0.64 -1.67
C LYS A 215 21.44 1.30 -3.04
N THR A 216 21.45 0.53 -4.12
CA THR A 216 21.52 1.07 -5.50
C THR A 216 20.31 1.93 -5.78
N VAL A 217 19.09 1.43 -5.47
CA VAL A 217 17.84 2.18 -5.65
C VAL A 217 17.81 3.42 -4.76
N TYR A 218 18.24 3.31 -3.50
CA TYR A 218 18.39 4.45 -2.59
C TYR A 218 19.30 5.52 -3.18
N ASN A 219 20.47 5.15 -3.68
CA ASN A 219 21.40 6.08 -4.30
C ASN A 219 20.83 6.77 -5.54
N ALA A 220 20.05 6.05 -6.36
CA ALA A 220 19.35 6.65 -7.50
C ALA A 220 18.28 7.64 -7.04
N LEU A 221 17.50 7.30 -6.01
CA LEU A 221 16.50 8.19 -5.41
C LEU A 221 17.12 9.40 -4.72
N GLN A 222 18.33 9.28 -4.13
CA GLN A 222 19.09 10.42 -3.66
C GLN A 222 19.73 11.23 -4.81
N GLY A 223 19.77 10.65 -6.00
CA GLY A 223 20.40 11.24 -7.20
C GLY A 223 21.92 11.33 -7.08
N THR A 224 22.54 10.42 -6.35
CA THR A 224 24.01 10.22 -6.27
C THR A 224 24.50 9.32 -7.40
N ILE A 225 23.64 8.49 -7.95
CA ILE A 225 23.82 7.77 -9.22
C ILE A 225 22.63 8.06 -10.14
N PRO A 226 22.79 7.93 -11.47
CA PRO A 226 21.66 8.10 -12.39
C PRO A 226 20.75 6.86 -12.40
N TRP A 227 19.49 7.03 -12.79
CA TRP A 227 18.59 5.91 -13.07
C TRP A 227 19.04 5.03 -14.25
N THR A 228 19.95 5.54 -15.09
CA THR A 228 20.60 4.79 -16.17
C THR A 228 21.81 3.97 -15.70
N ASP A 229 22.00 3.80 -14.41
CA ASP A 229 23.06 2.94 -13.86
C ASP A 229 22.94 1.50 -14.39
N PRO A 230 24.05 0.84 -14.76
CA PRO A 230 24.03 -0.52 -15.32
C PRO A 230 23.34 -1.57 -14.42
N ALA A 231 23.40 -1.42 -13.09
CA ALA A 231 22.74 -2.35 -12.18
C ALA A 231 21.20 -2.19 -12.24
N ILE A 232 20.71 -0.95 -12.42
CA ILE A 232 19.28 -0.65 -12.58
C ILE A 232 18.81 -1.14 -13.97
N GLU A 233 19.59 -0.89 -15.04
CA GLU A 233 19.28 -1.39 -16.37
C GLU A 233 19.18 -2.92 -16.40
N LYS A 234 20.11 -3.61 -15.73
CA LYS A 234 20.07 -5.07 -15.56
C LYS A 234 18.78 -5.54 -14.86
N ALA A 235 18.31 -4.80 -13.85
CA ALA A 235 17.05 -5.13 -13.16
C ALA A 235 15.84 -4.96 -14.08
N VAL A 236 15.80 -3.89 -14.86
CA VAL A 236 14.75 -3.65 -15.87
C VAL A 236 14.75 -4.76 -16.91
N GLN A 237 15.92 -5.12 -17.43
CA GLN A 237 16.06 -6.20 -18.41
C GLN A 237 15.61 -7.56 -17.83
N ALA A 238 16.00 -7.88 -16.60
CA ALA A 238 15.60 -9.11 -15.94
C ALA A 238 14.07 -9.21 -15.78
N SER A 239 13.39 -8.08 -15.50
CA SER A 239 11.93 -8.03 -15.45
C SER A 239 11.29 -8.30 -16.81
N ALA A 240 11.89 -7.79 -17.89
CA ALA A 240 11.42 -8.02 -19.25
C ALA A 240 11.60 -9.49 -19.68
N ASP A 241 12.72 -10.10 -19.30
CA ASP A 241 12.99 -11.52 -19.60
C ASP A 241 12.02 -12.43 -18.83
N PHE A 242 11.69 -12.10 -17.57
CA PHE A 242 10.69 -12.79 -16.77
C PHE A 242 9.29 -12.69 -17.41
N TYR A 243 8.91 -11.50 -17.87
CA TYR A 243 7.65 -11.30 -18.58
C TYR A 243 7.59 -12.09 -19.89
N LYS A 244 8.64 -12.04 -20.72
CA LYS A 244 8.71 -12.75 -22.01
C LYS A 244 8.58 -14.28 -21.86
N LYS A 245 9.02 -14.83 -20.74
CA LYS A 245 8.83 -16.25 -20.40
C LYS A 245 7.41 -16.59 -19.97
N GLY A 246 6.52 -15.60 -19.88
CA GLY A 246 5.14 -15.77 -19.47
C GLY A 246 4.94 -15.92 -17.95
N TYR A 247 5.96 -15.59 -17.17
CA TYR A 247 5.92 -15.74 -15.70
C TYR A 247 5.13 -14.63 -14.99
N LEU A 248 4.69 -13.58 -15.70
CA LEU A 248 3.75 -12.58 -15.22
C LEU A 248 2.44 -12.69 -16.03
N GLY A 249 1.52 -13.57 -15.61
CA GLY A 249 0.20 -13.70 -16.23
C GLY A 249 0.17 -14.18 -17.68
N GLY A 250 1.34 -14.39 -18.30
CA GLY A 250 1.47 -14.82 -19.68
C GLY A 250 0.83 -13.84 -20.66
N LYS A 251 0.17 -14.38 -21.71
CA LYS A 251 -0.54 -13.59 -22.74
C LYS A 251 -1.72 -12.78 -22.19
N ASP A 252 -2.24 -13.15 -21.02
CA ASP A 252 -3.44 -12.56 -20.44
C ASP A 252 -3.13 -11.43 -19.44
N TYR A 253 -1.87 -11.05 -19.26
CA TYR A 253 -1.43 -10.01 -18.33
C TYR A 253 -2.22 -8.69 -18.47
N ALA A 254 -2.44 -8.23 -19.71
CA ALA A 254 -3.16 -6.98 -19.98
C ALA A 254 -4.68 -7.09 -19.80
N THR A 255 -5.22 -8.30 -19.65
CA THR A 255 -6.67 -8.57 -19.55
C THR A 255 -7.11 -9.10 -18.18
N LEU A 256 -6.17 -9.45 -17.31
CA LEU A 256 -6.43 -9.87 -15.95
C LEU A 256 -6.31 -8.68 -14.99
N ASN A 257 -7.20 -8.61 -14.02
CA ASN A 257 -7.09 -7.73 -12.84
C ASN A 257 -6.73 -8.54 -11.59
N PHE A 258 -6.50 -7.87 -10.45
CA PHE A 258 -6.15 -8.54 -9.19
C PHE A 258 -7.21 -9.56 -8.74
N ASP A 259 -8.48 -9.19 -8.79
CA ASP A 259 -9.57 -10.03 -8.32
C ASP A 259 -9.65 -11.33 -9.14
N GLN A 260 -9.61 -11.22 -10.46
CA GLN A 260 -9.56 -12.37 -11.37
C GLN A 260 -8.31 -13.23 -11.14
N SER A 261 -7.17 -12.63 -10.83
CA SER A 261 -5.92 -13.37 -10.57
C SER A 261 -6.04 -14.19 -9.29
N VAL A 262 -6.59 -13.62 -8.20
CA VAL A 262 -6.85 -14.36 -6.96
C VAL A 262 -7.86 -15.50 -7.20
N GLN A 263 -8.89 -15.25 -8.01
CA GLN A 263 -9.88 -16.26 -8.39
C GLN A 263 -9.23 -17.43 -9.15
N LEU A 264 -8.40 -17.14 -10.15
CA LEU A 264 -7.69 -18.17 -10.93
C LEU A 264 -6.73 -18.98 -10.04
N LEU A 265 -6.04 -18.32 -9.11
CA LEU A 265 -5.20 -19.01 -8.13
C LEU A 265 -6.02 -19.96 -7.27
N SER A 266 -7.18 -19.52 -6.74
CA SER A 266 -8.06 -20.35 -5.91
C SER A 266 -8.65 -21.54 -6.67
N GLN A 267 -8.96 -21.36 -7.96
CA GLN A 267 -9.45 -22.40 -8.85
C GLN A 267 -8.37 -23.40 -9.29
N GLY A 268 -7.13 -23.23 -8.84
CA GLY A 268 -6.04 -24.11 -9.21
C GLY A 268 -5.58 -23.99 -10.66
N LYS A 269 -5.79 -22.84 -11.30
CA LYS A 269 -5.32 -22.56 -12.67
C LYS A 269 -3.85 -22.16 -12.74
N SER A 270 -3.24 -21.88 -11.59
CA SER A 270 -1.83 -21.51 -11.42
C SER A 270 -1.33 -22.00 -10.07
N PRO A 271 -0.05 -22.39 -9.94
CA PRO A 271 0.58 -22.59 -8.63
C PRO A 271 0.82 -21.28 -7.89
N PHE A 272 1.01 -20.14 -8.60
CA PHE A 272 1.49 -18.91 -8.04
C PHE A 272 0.70 -17.67 -8.49
N MET A 273 0.70 -16.67 -7.62
CA MET A 273 0.37 -15.27 -7.93
C MET A 273 1.43 -14.39 -7.30
N LEU A 274 2.02 -13.49 -8.09
CA LEU A 274 2.93 -12.48 -7.58
C LEU A 274 2.15 -11.24 -7.18
N GLY A 275 2.51 -10.64 -6.05
CA GLY A 275 1.87 -9.40 -5.63
C GLY A 275 2.18 -8.98 -4.20
N PRO A 276 1.72 -7.78 -3.81
CA PRO A 276 1.93 -7.25 -2.48
C PRO A 276 1.13 -8.03 -1.43
N SER A 277 1.64 -8.09 -0.21
CA SER A 277 0.97 -8.72 0.94
C SER A 277 -0.44 -8.17 1.21
N LEU A 278 -0.72 -6.95 0.79
CA LEU A 278 -2.06 -6.34 0.73
C LEU A 278 -3.13 -7.25 0.10
N ILE A 279 -2.77 -8.15 -0.84
CA ILE A 279 -3.72 -9.03 -1.53
C ILE A 279 -4.45 -9.98 -0.57
N PHE A 280 -3.89 -10.27 0.61
CA PHE A 280 -4.59 -11.08 1.63
C PHE A 280 -6.00 -10.54 1.96
N GLN A 281 -6.21 -9.22 1.91
CA GLN A 281 -7.52 -8.63 2.14
C GLN A 281 -8.59 -9.05 1.13
N PHE A 282 -8.20 -9.41 -0.10
CA PHE A 282 -9.10 -9.86 -1.16
C PHE A 282 -9.18 -11.39 -1.23
N ALA A 283 -8.18 -12.08 -0.70
CA ALA A 283 -8.08 -13.53 -0.79
C ALA A 283 -9.26 -14.25 -0.10
N SER A 284 -9.84 -13.69 0.95
CA SER A 284 -11.00 -14.24 1.66
C SER A 284 -12.25 -14.38 0.78
N ASN A 285 -12.35 -13.65 -0.31
CA ASN A 285 -13.45 -13.80 -1.27
C ASN A 285 -13.44 -15.16 -1.96
N TYR A 286 -12.27 -15.77 -2.10
CA TYR A 286 -12.04 -16.98 -2.89
C TYR A 286 -11.46 -18.14 -2.09
N PHE A 287 -10.67 -17.87 -1.06
CA PHE A 287 -10.12 -18.85 -0.14
C PHE A 287 -10.90 -18.79 1.17
N ASN A 288 -11.96 -19.59 1.27
CA ASN A 288 -12.88 -19.56 2.40
C ASN A 288 -13.51 -20.95 2.64
N ASP A 289 -14.24 -21.08 3.75
CA ASP A 289 -14.86 -22.35 4.16
C ASP A 289 -15.94 -22.83 3.19
N LYS A 290 -16.64 -21.91 2.51
CA LYS A 290 -17.68 -22.29 1.51
C LYS A 290 -17.09 -22.99 0.30
N SER A 291 -15.87 -22.60 -0.10
CA SER A 291 -15.13 -23.25 -1.20
C SER A 291 -14.29 -24.44 -0.74
N GLY A 292 -14.15 -24.63 0.58
CA GLY A 292 -13.25 -25.67 1.14
C GLY A 292 -11.77 -25.39 0.85
N THR A 293 -11.39 -24.13 0.68
CA THR A 293 -10.04 -23.73 0.25
C THR A 293 -9.32 -22.82 1.24
N THR A 294 -9.88 -22.59 2.42
CA THR A 294 -9.33 -21.69 3.45
C THR A 294 -7.85 -21.95 3.74
N ASP A 295 -7.47 -23.22 3.82
CA ASP A 295 -6.09 -23.64 4.14
C ASP A 295 -5.18 -23.82 2.91
N ASP A 296 -5.70 -23.61 1.70
CA ASP A 296 -4.96 -23.89 0.47
C ASP A 296 -4.00 -22.76 0.09
N LEU A 297 -4.22 -21.55 0.58
CA LEU A 297 -3.35 -20.42 0.31
C LEU A 297 -2.14 -20.41 1.24
N GLY A 298 -0.97 -20.21 0.64
CA GLY A 298 0.24 -19.84 1.34
C GLY A 298 0.84 -18.57 0.74
N TRP A 299 1.79 -17.98 1.44
CA TRP A 299 2.56 -16.85 0.97
C TRP A 299 4.01 -16.98 1.45
N LEU A 300 4.94 -16.45 0.68
CA LEU A 300 6.34 -16.35 1.05
C LEU A 300 6.95 -15.09 0.43
N PRO A 301 7.98 -14.50 1.05
CA PRO A 301 8.79 -13.45 0.43
C PRO A 301 9.34 -13.95 -0.90
N PHE A 302 9.54 -13.04 -1.85
CA PHE A 302 10.08 -13.44 -3.14
C PHE A 302 11.51 -13.98 -2.98
N PRO A 303 11.82 -15.18 -3.52
CA PRO A 303 13.16 -15.75 -3.40
C PRO A 303 14.22 -14.88 -4.09
N SER A 304 15.35 -14.67 -3.41
CA SER A 304 16.43 -13.80 -3.89
C SER A 304 16.97 -14.24 -5.26
N ILE A 305 17.06 -13.27 -6.20
CA ILE A 305 17.56 -13.51 -7.56
C ILE A 305 19.09 -13.39 -7.59
N ALA A 306 19.64 -12.32 -7.02
CA ALA A 306 21.08 -12.11 -7.01
C ALA A 306 21.77 -12.91 -5.91
N ALA A 307 22.90 -13.51 -6.23
CA ALA A 307 23.73 -14.21 -5.25
C ALA A 307 24.17 -13.24 -4.14
N GLY A 308 24.16 -13.74 -2.89
CA GLY A 308 24.57 -12.96 -1.73
C GLY A 308 23.51 -12.04 -1.16
N ARG A 309 22.33 -11.94 -1.75
CA ARG A 309 21.19 -11.26 -1.12
C ARG A 309 20.68 -12.05 0.07
N PRO A 310 20.32 -11.38 1.18
CA PRO A 310 19.67 -12.07 2.29
C PRO A 310 18.29 -12.62 1.85
N TYR A 311 17.76 -13.55 2.63
CA TYR A 311 16.39 -14.04 2.49
C TYR A 311 15.73 -14.09 3.87
N PRO A 312 14.58 -13.43 4.04
CA PRO A 312 13.88 -12.57 3.07
C PRO A 312 14.64 -11.29 2.73
N TYR A 313 14.39 -10.71 1.55
CA TYR A 313 14.86 -9.39 1.15
C TYR A 313 13.67 -8.60 0.59
N PRO A 314 12.88 -7.96 1.45
CA PRO A 314 11.59 -7.41 1.09
C PRO A 314 11.68 -6.17 0.20
N THR A 315 10.70 -6.03 -0.69
CA THR A 315 10.39 -4.79 -1.41
C THR A 315 9.44 -3.98 -0.55
N LEU A 316 10.02 -3.14 0.31
CA LEU A 316 9.31 -2.40 1.36
C LEU A 316 8.32 -1.41 0.78
N GLY A 317 7.08 -1.48 1.26
CA GLY A 317 6.00 -0.56 0.94
C GLY A 317 5.07 -0.30 2.12
N THR A 318 4.07 0.54 1.89
CA THR A 318 2.94 0.76 2.79
C THR A 318 1.67 0.98 1.98
N THR A 319 0.52 0.59 2.52
CA THR A 319 -0.79 0.86 1.92
C THR A 319 -1.16 2.34 1.99
N ALA A 320 -0.88 2.98 3.13
CA ALA A 320 -1.27 4.36 3.38
C ALA A 320 -0.43 4.97 4.50
N SER A 321 -0.62 6.26 4.72
CA SER A 321 -0.10 7.00 5.86
C SER A 321 -1.21 7.75 6.58
N LEU A 322 -1.01 7.98 7.87
CA LEU A 322 -1.86 8.77 8.75
C LEU A 322 -1.11 9.99 9.22
N SER A 323 -1.76 11.14 9.13
CA SER A 323 -1.22 12.44 9.55
C SER A 323 -2.25 13.21 10.36
N ILE A 324 -1.83 14.26 11.03
CA ILE A 324 -2.73 15.19 11.73
C ILE A 324 -2.86 16.47 10.89
N ASN A 325 -4.09 16.90 10.65
CA ASN A 325 -4.37 18.16 9.93
C ASN A 325 -3.84 19.35 10.75
N ALA A 326 -3.05 20.22 10.14
CA ALA A 326 -2.54 21.43 10.80
C ALA A 326 -3.68 22.34 11.29
N ALA A 327 -4.81 22.38 10.56
CA ALA A 327 -5.98 23.17 10.91
C ALA A 327 -6.89 22.53 11.97
N SER A 328 -6.65 21.27 12.36
CA SER A 328 -7.44 20.61 13.41
C SER A 328 -7.33 21.36 14.75
N LYS A 329 -8.45 21.49 15.44
CA LYS A 329 -8.52 21.98 16.82
C LYS A 329 -8.37 20.84 17.86
N ASN A 330 -8.40 19.59 17.39
CA ASN A 330 -8.40 18.38 18.23
C ASN A 330 -7.14 17.53 17.99
N LYS A 331 -5.96 18.17 17.83
CA LYS A 331 -4.71 17.46 17.49
C LYS A 331 -4.32 16.39 18.52
N ASP A 332 -4.55 16.68 19.81
CA ASP A 332 -4.27 15.72 20.88
C ASP A 332 -5.13 14.46 20.75
N GLY A 333 -6.42 14.62 20.45
CA GLY A 333 -7.32 13.51 20.22
C GLY A 333 -6.96 12.72 18.94
N ALA A 334 -6.56 13.41 17.87
CA ALA A 334 -6.09 12.77 16.66
C ALA A 334 -4.82 11.93 16.92
N ALA A 335 -3.88 12.43 17.71
CA ALA A 335 -2.70 11.69 18.13
C ALA A 335 -3.06 10.46 19.01
N GLU A 336 -4.06 10.60 19.88
CA GLU A 336 -4.55 9.50 20.72
C GLU A 336 -5.18 8.37 19.88
N VAL A 337 -5.89 8.69 18.79
CA VAL A 337 -6.39 7.69 17.83
C VAL A 337 -5.23 6.99 17.12
N ILE A 338 -4.22 7.71 16.67
CA ILE A 338 -3.05 7.13 16.01
C ILE A 338 -2.30 6.21 16.99
N ASP A 339 -2.14 6.62 18.26
CA ASP A 339 -1.52 5.77 19.28
C ASP A 339 -2.34 4.51 19.57
N TYR A 340 -3.67 4.62 19.62
CA TYR A 340 -4.57 3.48 19.79
C TYR A 340 -4.36 2.43 18.68
N MET A 341 -4.12 2.85 17.43
CA MET A 341 -3.86 1.93 16.33
C MET A 341 -2.52 1.16 16.45
N MET A 342 -1.66 1.55 17.40
CA MET A 342 -0.40 0.85 17.71
C MET A 342 -0.53 -0.05 18.96
N THR A 343 -1.71 -0.18 19.56
CA THR A 343 -1.90 -1.08 20.69
C THR A 343 -1.95 -2.54 20.23
N ASP A 344 -1.50 -3.44 21.09
CA ASP A 344 -1.54 -4.90 20.83
C ASP A 344 -2.96 -5.37 20.53
N SER A 345 -3.95 -4.84 21.27
CA SER A 345 -5.35 -5.16 21.07
C SER A 345 -5.83 -4.81 19.66
N PHE A 346 -5.55 -3.58 19.20
CA PHE A 346 -5.91 -3.16 17.84
C PHE A 346 -5.20 -4.00 16.77
N THR A 347 -3.89 -4.15 16.92
CA THR A 347 -3.06 -4.89 15.96
C THR A 347 -3.51 -6.34 15.83
N LYS A 348 -3.76 -7.01 16.97
CA LYS A 348 -4.22 -8.40 17.02
C LYS A 348 -5.59 -8.58 16.35
N GLU A 349 -6.57 -7.78 16.71
CA GLU A 349 -7.94 -7.91 16.18
C GLU A 349 -8.04 -7.49 14.69
N MET A 350 -7.28 -6.45 14.27
CA MET A 350 -7.25 -6.05 12.86
C MET A 350 -6.61 -7.11 11.97
N ASN A 351 -5.46 -7.67 12.36
CA ASN A 351 -4.82 -8.72 11.56
C ASN A 351 -5.63 -10.03 11.53
N LYS A 352 -6.48 -10.27 12.57
CA LYS A 352 -7.40 -11.39 12.59
C LYS A 352 -8.59 -11.21 11.65
N SER A 353 -9.14 -10.00 11.59
CA SER A 353 -10.38 -9.69 10.88
C SER A 353 -10.16 -9.08 9.49
N TRP A 354 -9.00 -8.48 9.25
CA TRP A 354 -8.63 -7.83 7.98
C TRP A 354 -7.14 -8.00 7.69
N PRO A 355 -6.67 -9.21 7.44
CA PRO A 355 -5.26 -9.46 7.16
C PRO A 355 -4.81 -8.73 5.90
N GLY A 356 -3.58 -8.22 5.90
CA GLY A 356 -2.95 -7.57 4.75
C GLY A 356 -3.06 -6.06 4.69
N TYR A 357 -4.02 -5.44 5.38
CA TYR A 357 -4.21 -3.99 5.31
C TYR A 357 -3.63 -3.22 6.51
N TRP A 358 -3.69 -3.80 7.70
CA TRP A 358 -3.31 -3.15 8.95
C TRP A 358 -2.11 -3.83 9.64
N ALA A 359 -1.11 -4.20 8.86
CA ALA A 359 0.16 -4.68 9.41
C ALA A 359 0.97 -3.50 9.97
N VAL A 360 0.53 -2.91 11.07
CA VAL A 360 1.18 -1.76 11.70
C VAL A 360 2.66 -2.07 11.92
N PRO A 361 3.60 -1.20 11.47
CA PRO A 361 5.03 -1.51 11.39
C PRO A 361 5.73 -1.40 12.75
N LEU A 362 5.28 -2.19 13.72
CA LEU A 362 5.87 -2.28 15.06
C LEU A 362 7.16 -3.10 15.03
N LYS A 363 8.21 -2.66 15.76
CA LYS A 363 9.46 -3.42 15.95
C LYS A 363 9.22 -4.78 16.57
N ASN A 364 8.35 -4.81 17.59
CA ASN A 364 7.94 -6.01 18.24
C ASN A 364 6.56 -6.43 17.69
N PHE A 365 6.56 -6.98 16.48
CA PHE A 365 5.37 -7.59 15.92
C PHE A 365 5.16 -8.96 16.60
N ASP A 366 4.80 -8.91 17.88
CA ASP A 366 4.63 -10.10 18.72
C ASP A 366 3.24 -10.72 18.52
N LEU A 367 2.94 -11.03 17.27
CA LEU A 367 1.74 -11.81 16.94
C LEU A 367 2.15 -13.28 16.81
N ASP A 368 1.71 -14.09 17.76
CA ASP A 368 1.90 -15.54 17.64
C ASP A 368 0.97 -16.09 16.54
N ALA A 369 1.55 -16.68 15.51
CA ALA A 369 0.80 -17.31 14.42
C ALA A 369 -0.12 -18.44 14.92
N ALA A 370 0.11 -19.00 16.11
CA ALA A 370 -0.76 -19.99 16.73
C ALA A 370 -2.13 -19.41 17.17
N ASP A 371 -2.18 -18.09 17.44
CA ASP A 371 -3.43 -17.38 17.80
C ASP A 371 -4.34 -17.10 16.58
N TYR A 372 -3.89 -17.43 15.37
CA TYR A 372 -4.58 -17.14 14.12
C TYR A 372 -4.93 -18.40 13.35
N SER A 373 -6.02 -18.33 12.59
CA SER A 373 -6.48 -19.39 11.70
C SER A 373 -6.72 -18.84 10.28
N GLY A 374 -7.00 -19.74 9.33
CA GLY A 374 -7.30 -19.36 7.96
C GLY A 374 -6.23 -18.48 7.33
N LEU A 375 -6.64 -17.42 6.64
CA LEU A 375 -5.74 -16.52 5.90
C LEU A 375 -4.87 -15.62 6.79
N SER A 376 -5.29 -15.37 8.03
CA SER A 376 -4.53 -14.53 8.95
C SER A 376 -3.25 -15.22 9.43
N LYS A 377 -3.26 -16.56 9.54
CA LYS A 377 -2.09 -17.33 9.97
C LYS A 377 -0.89 -17.23 9.00
N PRO A 378 -1.01 -17.56 7.69
CA PRO A 378 0.09 -17.38 6.76
C PRO A 378 0.52 -15.92 6.62
N PHE A 379 -0.42 -14.97 6.71
CA PHE A 379 -0.10 -13.54 6.69
C PHE A 379 0.78 -13.13 7.88
N VAL A 380 0.37 -13.44 9.11
CA VAL A 380 1.12 -13.08 10.32
C VAL A 380 2.50 -13.75 10.34
N THR A 381 2.58 -15.03 9.96
CA THR A 381 3.86 -15.74 9.85
C THR A 381 4.83 -15.02 8.91
N ALA A 382 4.35 -14.65 7.73
CA ALA A 382 5.17 -13.97 6.73
C ALA A 382 5.60 -12.57 7.16
N MET A 383 4.70 -11.80 7.76
CA MET A 383 5.02 -10.45 8.23
C MET A 383 6.07 -10.44 9.34
N LYS A 384 6.09 -11.44 10.20
CA LYS A 384 7.09 -11.55 11.26
C LYS A 384 8.52 -11.60 10.69
N ASP A 385 8.74 -12.43 9.67
CA ASP A 385 10.05 -12.55 9.01
C ASP A 385 10.42 -11.27 8.25
N THR A 386 9.46 -10.67 7.54
CA THR A 386 9.63 -9.39 6.84
C THR A 386 10.02 -8.27 7.80
N ILE A 387 9.32 -8.15 8.93
CA ILE A 387 9.58 -7.12 9.95
C ILE A 387 10.98 -7.28 10.54
N ALA A 388 11.39 -8.50 10.88
CA ALA A 388 12.72 -8.77 11.40
C ALA A 388 13.80 -8.29 10.41
N THR A 389 13.66 -8.64 9.12
CA THR A 389 14.63 -8.27 8.09
C THR A 389 14.67 -6.75 7.85
N VAL A 390 13.49 -6.08 7.83
CA VAL A 390 13.44 -4.61 7.71
C VAL A 390 14.06 -3.92 8.92
N ASN A 391 13.87 -4.47 10.12
CA ASN A 391 14.49 -3.94 11.34
C ASN A 391 16.03 -4.03 11.29
N ASP A 392 16.57 -5.03 10.62
CA ASP A 392 18.01 -5.20 10.37
C ASP A 392 18.54 -4.30 9.23
N GLY A 393 17.67 -3.52 8.59
CA GLY A 393 18.02 -2.60 7.51
C GLY A 393 18.13 -3.23 6.12
N SER A 394 17.75 -4.50 5.96
CA SER A 394 17.81 -5.22 4.67
C SER A 394 16.47 -5.13 3.94
N TYR A 395 16.38 -4.23 2.97
CA TYR A 395 15.17 -4.01 2.15
C TYR A 395 15.46 -3.22 0.87
N GLY A 396 14.59 -3.33 -0.11
CA GLY A 396 14.48 -2.42 -1.25
C GLY A 396 13.22 -1.56 -1.17
N PHE A 397 12.88 -0.87 -2.25
CA PHE A 397 11.85 0.16 -2.26
C PHE A 397 10.72 -0.15 -3.23
N PHE A 398 9.49 -0.07 -2.75
CA PHE A 398 8.32 -0.07 -3.61
C PHE A 398 8.11 1.32 -4.23
N ALA A 399 8.05 1.37 -5.57
CA ALA A 399 7.93 2.62 -6.32
C ALA A 399 6.68 3.43 -5.93
N GLY A 400 5.55 2.76 -5.74
CA GLY A 400 4.29 3.41 -5.35
C GLY A 400 4.32 4.07 -3.98
N THR A 401 5.26 3.68 -3.11
CA THR A 401 5.41 4.25 -1.76
C THR A 401 6.49 5.34 -1.70
N PHE A 402 7.67 5.08 -2.29
CA PHE A 402 8.88 5.85 -2.01
C PHE A 402 9.38 6.70 -3.18
N PHE A 403 8.88 6.50 -4.39
CA PHE A 403 9.36 7.30 -5.51
C PHE A 403 8.59 8.62 -5.61
N PRO A 404 9.20 9.70 -6.12
CA PRO A 404 8.49 10.92 -6.43
C PRO A 404 7.31 10.64 -7.38
N PRO A 405 6.19 11.37 -7.29
CA PRO A 405 4.93 10.99 -7.95
C PRO A 405 5.01 10.79 -9.46
N ALA A 406 5.68 11.68 -10.19
CA ALA A 406 5.82 11.53 -11.64
C ALA A 406 6.83 10.43 -12.01
N THR A 407 7.89 10.25 -11.21
CA THR A 407 8.84 9.15 -11.37
C THR A 407 8.15 7.80 -11.12
N ALA A 408 7.35 7.68 -10.06
CA ALA A 408 6.53 6.50 -9.80
C ALA A 408 5.57 6.23 -10.98
N THR A 409 4.91 7.27 -11.50
CA THR A 409 4.04 7.16 -12.67
C THR A 409 4.81 6.69 -13.90
N ALA A 410 6.02 7.18 -14.15
CA ALA A 410 6.84 6.73 -15.27
C ALA A 410 7.13 5.23 -15.22
N PHE A 411 7.33 4.67 -14.03
CA PHE A 411 7.50 3.23 -13.85
C PHE A 411 6.24 2.40 -14.14
N THR A 412 5.05 3.01 -14.22
CA THR A 412 3.86 2.27 -14.67
C THR A 412 3.93 1.88 -16.14
N ASP A 413 4.76 2.57 -16.94
CA ASP A 413 4.94 2.32 -18.37
C ASP A 413 6.02 1.27 -18.69
N ILE A 414 6.54 0.57 -17.68
CA ILE A 414 7.53 -0.50 -17.84
C ILE A 414 7.09 -1.62 -18.80
N ASP A 415 5.78 -1.81 -18.96
CA ASP A 415 5.21 -2.75 -19.91
C ASP A 415 5.61 -2.46 -21.38
N SER A 416 6.03 -1.24 -21.71
CA SER A 416 6.61 -0.92 -23.01
C SER A 416 7.92 -1.69 -23.26
N VAL A 417 8.75 -1.87 -22.21
CA VAL A 417 9.98 -2.67 -22.28
C VAL A 417 9.64 -4.16 -22.30
N TRP A 418 8.69 -4.60 -21.48
CA TRP A 418 8.25 -6.00 -21.40
C TRP A 418 7.71 -6.49 -22.74
N LEU A 419 6.97 -5.63 -23.44
CA LEU A 419 6.41 -5.89 -24.78
C LEU A 419 7.41 -5.68 -25.93
N GLY A 420 8.65 -5.26 -25.61
CA GLY A 420 9.69 -5.01 -26.63
C GLY A 420 9.46 -3.78 -27.50
N LYS A 421 8.60 -2.83 -27.05
CA LYS A 421 8.32 -1.59 -27.78
C LYS A 421 9.44 -0.55 -27.63
N GLU A 422 10.21 -0.65 -26.55
CA GLU A 422 11.40 0.18 -26.32
C GLU A 422 12.47 -0.62 -25.55
N SER A 423 13.71 -0.13 -25.56
CA SER A 423 14.82 -0.71 -24.81
C SER A 423 14.75 -0.30 -23.33
N ALA A 424 15.36 -1.11 -22.44
CA ALA A 424 15.54 -0.77 -21.04
C ALA A 424 16.29 0.57 -20.88
N ALA A 425 17.34 0.79 -21.70
CA ALA A 425 18.13 2.01 -21.67
C ALA A 425 17.31 3.27 -22.04
N ASP A 426 16.46 3.20 -23.06
CA ASP A 426 15.63 4.35 -23.47
C ASP A 426 14.52 4.63 -22.47
N PHE A 427 13.91 3.58 -21.91
CA PHE A 427 12.97 3.71 -20.80
C PHE A 427 13.61 4.44 -19.60
N LEU A 428 14.80 4.01 -19.19
CA LEU A 428 15.49 4.60 -18.04
C LEU A 428 15.97 6.04 -18.28
N LYS A 429 16.28 6.44 -19.52
CA LYS A 429 16.53 7.84 -19.87
C LYS A 429 15.30 8.72 -19.62
N LYS A 430 14.09 8.24 -19.94
CA LYS A 430 12.84 8.95 -19.66
C LYS A 430 12.60 9.06 -18.14
N VAL A 431 12.81 7.96 -17.40
CA VAL A 431 12.74 7.96 -15.93
C VAL A 431 13.73 8.96 -15.35
N GLN A 432 14.98 8.98 -15.81
CA GLN A 432 16.01 9.92 -15.37
C GLN A 432 15.60 11.38 -15.58
N THR A 433 15.04 11.69 -16.75
CA THR A 433 14.57 13.05 -17.06
C THR A 433 13.44 13.49 -16.12
N THR A 434 12.47 12.60 -15.90
CA THR A 434 11.34 12.85 -15.00
C THR A 434 11.82 13.05 -13.56
N PHE A 435 12.67 12.15 -13.08
CA PHE A 435 13.23 12.21 -11.75
C PHE A 435 14.04 13.49 -11.51
N ALA A 436 14.90 13.88 -12.45
CA ALA A 436 15.69 15.10 -12.33
C ALA A 436 14.81 16.35 -12.18
N ALA A 437 13.70 16.41 -12.91
CA ALA A 437 12.74 17.50 -12.82
C ALA A 437 12.01 17.55 -11.45
N GLU A 438 11.69 16.39 -10.87
CA GLU A 438 11.07 16.30 -9.54
C GLU A 438 12.08 16.59 -8.42
N LYS A 439 13.30 16.06 -8.54
CA LYS A 439 14.38 16.34 -7.57
C LYS A 439 14.70 17.84 -7.49
N ALA A 440 14.77 18.52 -8.65
CA ALA A 440 15.00 19.97 -8.69
C ALA A 440 13.90 20.79 -8.00
N LYS A 441 12.70 20.23 -7.84
CA LYS A 441 11.56 20.82 -7.11
C LYS A 441 11.46 20.38 -5.64
N GLY A 442 12.41 19.56 -5.16
CA GLY A 442 12.39 19.01 -3.80
C GLY A 442 11.26 18.01 -3.54
N LEU A 443 10.80 17.29 -4.58
CA LEU A 443 9.67 16.35 -4.47
C LEU A 443 10.10 14.90 -4.13
N VAL A 444 11.37 14.66 -3.86
CA VAL A 444 11.82 13.35 -3.36
C VAL A 444 11.30 13.19 -1.93
N PRO A 445 10.49 12.15 -1.65
CA PRO A 445 9.98 11.93 -0.31
C PRO A 445 11.10 11.53 0.67
N PRO A 446 10.85 11.59 1.97
CA PRO A 446 11.79 11.04 2.95
C PRO A 446 12.06 9.56 2.68
N LEU A 447 13.34 9.21 2.64
CA LEU A 447 13.79 7.86 2.30
C LEU A 447 14.54 7.25 3.49
N PRO A 448 14.10 6.11 4.01
CA PRO A 448 14.89 5.37 4.97
C PRO A 448 16.13 4.78 4.27
N GLN A 449 17.28 4.88 4.94
CA GLN A 449 18.54 4.35 4.38
C GLN A 449 18.68 2.87 4.69
N PRO A 450 18.77 1.98 3.67
CA PRO A 450 19.06 0.57 3.90
C PRO A 450 20.51 0.38 4.37
N ALA A 451 20.74 -0.70 5.12
CA ALA A 451 22.07 -1.02 5.65
C ALA A 451 23.02 -1.58 4.58
N ASP A 452 22.50 -2.26 3.57
CA ASP A 452 23.22 -2.96 2.50
C ASP A 452 23.32 -2.17 1.18
#